data_c40f1f5025111a42f810541ad0ef42b2
#
_entry.id   c40f1f5025111a42f810541ad0ef42b2
#
_cell.length_a   1.000
_cell.length_b   1.000
_cell.length_c   1.000
_cell.angle_alpha   90.00
_cell.angle_beta   90.00
_cell.angle_gamma   90.00
#
_symmetry.space_group_name_H-M   'P 1'
#
loop_
_entity.id
_entity.type
_entity.pdbx_description
1 polymer ?
#
loop_
_entity_poly.entity_id
_entity_poly.type
_entity_poly.pdbx_seq_one_letter_code
_entity_poly.pdbx_strand_id
1 'polypeptide(L)'
;SVFESFSPDSGGIGTQLIIRGKNFGSDPNYVKVTVNNKEAAIVGMDDEVIYAIVPARADTGYVRLFIGKDDNIEEYASETKFRYQFKRNVTTMVGQHGMNGREDGSYANSKLQRTWFLLTDKDGTVFFVDEGRGQTQNGALRRARNGEVETLVQCSSGPFQSPTCLAFSPDQDTLYISQYSYTDEENTKTDFNIIYVTREGGFVDVRGLCRAKKVGTTGLAVHPKTGEVFFCNKGTGYIYRYDGPEYE
;
A
#
# COMPACT_ATOMS: atom_id res chain seq x y z
N SER A 1 -21.97 -11.43 -36.84
CA SER A 1 -22.50 -11.02 -35.49
C SER A 1 -22.91 -9.58 -35.46
N VAL A 2 -23.80 -9.17 -34.59
CA VAL A 2 -24.27 -7.79 -34.47
C VAL A 2 -24.30 -7.41 -33.00
N PHE A 3 -23.60 -6.32 -32.64
CA PHE A 3 -23.69 -5.71 -31.32
C PHE A 3 -24.77 -4.61 -31.39
N GLU A 4 -25.86 -4.71 -30.65
CA GLU A 4 -26.98 -3.76 -30.70
C GLU A 4 -26.94 -2.76 -29.54
N SER A 5 -26.75 -3.23 -28.30
CA SER A 5 -26.79 -2.37 -27.12
C SER A 5 -26.14 -3.03 -25.90
N PHE A 6 -25.90 -2.23 -24.88
CA PHE A 6 -25.55 -2.72 -23.54
C PHE A 6 -26.33 -1.94 -22.46
N SER A 7 -26.52 -2.58 -21.33
CA SER A 7 -27.10 -1.96 -20.13
C SER A 7 -26.56 -2.62 -18.86
N PRO A 8 -26.47 -1.89 -17.71
CA PRO A 8 -26.68 -0.45 -17.57
C PRO A 8 -25.57 0.37 -18.24
N ASP A 9 -25.81 1.66 -18.46
CA ASP A 9 -24.84 2.60 -19.06
C ASP A 9 -23.76 3.08 -18.09
N SER A 10 -23.92 2.77 -16.81
CA SER A 10 -22.98 3.15 -15.74
C SER A 10 -22.97 2.17 -14.58
N GLY A 11 -21.85 2.12 -13.85
CA GLY A 11 -21.67 1.29 -12.67
C GLY A 11 -20.21 1.17 -12.26
N GLY A 12 -19.96 0.51 -11.15
CA GLY A 12 -18.62 0.24 -10.63
C GLY A 12 -18.17 -1.21 -10.89
N ILE A 13 -17.10 -1.59 -10.21
CA ILE A 13 -16.66 -2.99 -10.15
C ILE A 13 -17.82 -3.91 -9.75
N GLY A 14 -17.91 -5.05 -10.42
CA GLY A 14 -18.94 -6.06 -10.14
C GLY A 14 -20.31 -5.76 -10.76
N THR A 15 -20.50 -4.61 -11.43
CA THR A 15 -21.71 -4.34 -12.18
C THR A 15 -21.89 -5.39 -13.28
N GLN A 16 -23.06 -6.03 -13.33
CA GLN A 16 -23.40 -6.94 -14.41
C GLN A 16 -23.86 -6.14 -15.64
N LEU A 17 -23.11 -6.25 -16.73
CA LEU A 17 -23.48 -5.76 -18.05
C LEU A 17 -24.32 -6.80 -18.76
N ILE A 18 -25.40 -6.37 -19.38
CA ILE A 18 -26.22 -7.13 -20.29
C ILE A 18 -25.96 -6.59 -21.69
N ILE A 19 -25.28 -7.35 -22.51
CA ILE A 19 -24.98 -7.01 -23.92
C ILE A 19 -25.97 -7.74 -24.80
N ARG A 20 -26.65 -7.03 -25.67
CA ARG A 20 -27.68 -7.55 -26.59
C ARG A 20 -27.22 -7.43 -28.03
N GLY A 21 -27.60 -8.43 -28.81
CA GLY A 21 -27.28 -8.47 -30.24
C GLY A 21 -27.76 -9.73 -30.91
N LYS A 22 -27.02 -10.22 -31.91
CA LYS A 22 -27.37 -11.44 -32.65
C LYS A 22 -26.13 -12.19 -33.08
N ASN A 23 -26.27 -13.51 -33.17
CA ASN A 23 -25.24 -14.44 -33.65
C ASN A 23 -23.96 -14.38 -32.77
N PHE A 24 -24.09 -14.33 -31.46
CA PHE A 24 -22.97 -14.35 -30.53
C PHE A 24 -22.43 -15.76 -30.32
N GLY A 25 -23.26 -16.79 -30.64
CA GLY A 25 -22.99 -18.17 -30.30
C GLY A 25 -23.29 -18.48 -28.85
N SER A 26 -22.96 -19.71 -28.43
CA SER A 26 -23.24 -20.20 -27.08
C SER A 26 -21.99 -20.63 -26.31
N ASP A 27 -20.81 -20.56 -26.92
CA ASP A 27 -19.55 -20.98 -26.31
C ASP A 27 -18.73 -19.76 -25.89
N PRO A 28 -18.56 -19.50 -24.57
CA PRO A 28 -17.82 -18.33 -24.07
C PRO A 28 -16.33 -18.36 -24.40
N ASN A 29 -15.77 -19.50 -24.82
CA ASN A 29 -14.37 -19.58 -25.24
C ASN A 29 -14.07 -18.85 -26.56
N TYR A 30 -15.10 -18.56 -27.33
CA TYR A 30 -15.01 -17.83 -28.61
C TYR A 30 -15.42 -16.36 -28.48
N VAL A 31 -15.71 -15.90 -27.26
CA VAL A 31 -16.19 -14.55 -27.00
C VAL A 31 -15.36 -13.88 -25.91
N LYS A 32 -14.92 -12.66 -26.19
CA LYS A 32 -14.26 -11.81 -25.20
C LYS A 32 -14.96 -10.46 -25.11
N VAL A 33 -15.24 -10.04 -23.90
CA VAL A 33 -15.81 -8.71 -23.60
C VAL A 33 -14.77 -7.87 -22.92
N THR A 34 -14.66 -6.59 -23.31
CA THR A 34 -13.84 -5.62 -22.58
C THR A 34 -14.61 -4.34 -22.27
N VAL A 35 -14.28 -3.71 -21.17
CA VAL A 35 -14.70 -2.35 -20.82
C VAL A 35 -13.45 -1.48 -20.74
N ASN A 36 -13.37 -0.48 -21.61
CA ASN A 36 -12.15 0.36 -21.74
C ASN A 36 -10.87 -0.48 -21.85
N ASN A 37 -10.85 -1.47 -22.71
CA ASN A 37 -9.77 -2.43 -22.96
C ASN A 37 -9.42 -3.39 -21.79
N LYS A 38 -10.17 -3.35 -20.67
CA LYS A 38 -10.03 -4.34 -19.59
C LYS A 38 -11.05 -5.44 -19.76
N GLU A 39 -10.57 -6.67 -19.66
CA GLU A 39 -11.39 -7.86 -19.83
C GLU A 39 -12.45 -7.99 -18.74
N ALA A 40 -13.69 -8.20 -19.16
CA ALA A 40 -14.85 -8.45 -18.33
C ALA A 40 -15.16 -9.95 -18.31
N ALA A 41 -15.35 -10.53 -17.13
CA ALA A 41 -15.67 -11.94 -17.00
C ALA A 41 -17.09 -12.22 -17.51
N ILE A 42 -17.22 -13.11 -18.47
CA ILE A 42 -18.53 -13.59 -18.96
C ILE A 42 -19.07 -14.60 -17.95
N VAL A 43 -20.26 -14.33 -17.43
CA VAL A 43 -20.94 -15.18 -16.42
C VAL A 43 -22.12 -15.94 -16.99
N GLY A 44 -22.52 -15.64 -18.23
CA GLY A 44 -23.54 -16.34 -18.99
C GLY A 44 -23.70 -15.74 -20.37
N MET A 45 -24.09 -16.55 -21.33
CA MET A 45 -24.40 -16.07 -22.68
C MET A 45 -25.28 -17.04 -23.46
N ASP A 46 -25.95 -16.51 -24.42
CA ASP A 46 -26.60 -17.23 -25.53
C ASP A 46 -26.37 -16.45 -26.84
N ASP A 47 -27.06 -16.86 -27.92
CA ASP A 47 -26.89 -16.29 -29.26
C ASP A 47 -27.28 -14.79 -29.36
N GLU A 48 -28.07 -14.27 -28.42
CA GLU A 48 -28.62 -12.91 -28.44
C GLU A 48 -28.18 -12.05 -27.25
N VAL A 49 -27.70 -12.69 -26.16
CA VAL A 49 -27.40 -11.97 -24.90
C VAL A 49 -26.09 -12.48 -24.28
N ILE A 50 -25.25 -11.54 -23.84
CA ILE A 50 -24.06 -11.83 -23.03
C ILE A 50 -24.18 -11.10 -21.69
N TYR A 51 -23.95 -11.82 -20.60
CA TYR A 51 -23.85 -11.29 -19.25
C TYR A 51 -22.37 -11.23 -18.87
N ALA A 52 -21.85 -10.00 -18.64
CA ALA A 52 -20.45 -9.79 -18.29
C ALA A 52 -20.31 -8.94 -17.03
N ILE A 53 -19.26 -9.16 -16.27
CA ILE A 53 -19.00 -8.43 -15.02
C ILE A 53 -17.95 -7.38 -15.27
N VAL A 54 -18.26 -6.11 -14.95
CA VAL A 54 -17.35 -4.97 -15.06
C VAL A 54 -16.14 -5.19 -14.14
N PRO A 55 -14.90 -5.20 -14.69
CA PRO A 55 -13.70 -5.45 -13.90
C PRO A 55 -13.30 -4.25 -13.04
N ALA A 56 -12.44 -4.52 -12.06
CA ALA A 56 -11.86 -3.48 -11.24
C ALA A 56 -11.05 -2.48 -12.07
N ARG A 57 -11.20 -1.18 -11.78
CA ARG A 57 -10.44 -0.11 -12.43
C ARG A 57 -10.54 -0.14 -13.96
N ALA A 58 -11.70 -0.48 -14.51
CA ALA A 58 -11.93 -0.46 -15.95
C ALA A 58 -11.82 0.97 -16.52
N ASP A 59 -12.25 1.96 -15.71
CA ASP A 59 -12.42 3.34 -16.13
C ASP A 59 -13.55 3.52 -17.17
N THR A 60 -13.91 4.76 -17.48
CA THR A 60 -14.95 5.07 -18.45
C THR A 60 -14.44 4.84 -19.86
N GLY A 61 -15.13 4.02 -20.63
CA GLY A 61 -14.71 3.68 -21.99
C GLY A 61 -15.75 2.84 -22.75
N TYR A 62 -15.42 2.50 -23.98
CA TYR A 62 -16.29 1.68 -24.81
C TYR A 62 -16.35 0.24 -24.34
N VAL A 63 -17.52 -0.35 -24.46
CA VAL A 63 -17.71 -1.81 -24.35
C VAL A 63 -17.37 -2.40 -25.70
N ARG A 64 -16.42 -3.34 -25.71
CA ARG A 64 -16.00 -4.01 -26.94
C ARG A 64 -16.24 -5.51 -26.81
N LEU A 65 -16.66 -6.09 -27.90
CA LEU A 65 -16.95 -7.50 -28.05
C LEU A 65 -16.05 -8.06 -29.15
N PHE A 66 -15.37 -9.14 -28.88
CA PHE A 66 -14.54 -9.88 -29.80
C PHE A 66 -15.13 -11.29 -29.93
N ILE A 67 -15.47 -11.68 -31.15
CA ILE A 67 -16.09 -12.98 -31.44
C ILE A 67 -15.24 -13.71 -32.47
N GLY A 68 -14.88 -14.93 -32.19
CA GLY A 68 -14.09 -15.79 -33.10
C GLY A 68 -12.88 -16.41 -32.44
N LYS A 69 -12.04 -17.02 -33.27
CA LYS A 69 -10.81 -17.68 -32.81
C LYS A 69 -9.70 -17.51 -33.86
N ASP A 70 -8.47 -17.51 -33.35
CA ASP A 70 -7.25 -17.36 -34.14
C ASP A 70 -7.29 -16.12 -35.07
N ASP A 71 -7.10 -16.26 -36.36
CA ASP A 71 -7.07 -15.16 -37.32
C ASP A 71 -8.47 -14.66 -37.76
N ASN A 72 -9.55 -15.25 -37.24
CA ASN A 72 -10.93 -14.91 -37.61
C ASN A 72 -11.69 -14.28 -36.43
N ILE A 73 -11.13 -13.24 -35.82
CA ILE A 73 -11.77 -12.48 -34.73
C ILE A 73 -12.46 -11.25 -35.32
N GLU A 74 -13.76 -11.14 -35.11
CA GLU A 74 -14.55 -9.96 -35.39
C GLU A 74 -14.61 -9.06 -34.15
N GLU A 75 -14.35 -7.76 -34.29
CA GLU A 75 -14.44 -6.77 -33.23
C GLU A 75 -15.64 -5.86 -33.42
N TYR A 76 -16.41 -5.68 -32.36
CA TYR A 76 -17.53 -4.74 -32.27
C TYR A 76 -17.33 -3.81 -31.09
N ALA A 77 -17.68 -2.53 -31.25
CA ALA A 77 -17.64 -1.53 -30.19
C ALA A 77 -19.01 -0.88 -30.00
N SER A 78 -19.34 -0.58 -28.75
CA SER A 78 -20.55 0.17 -28.45
C SER A 78 -20.49 1.59 -29.01
N GLU A 79 -21.64 2.17 -29.35
CA GLU A 79 -21.73 3.58 -29.81
C GLU A 79 -21.45 4.55 -28.66
N THR A 80 -21.85 4.19 -27.44
CA THR A 80 -21.69 5.01 -26.24
C THR A 80 -20.68 4.39 -25.27
N LYS A 81 -20.08 5.23 -24.44
CA LYS A 81 -19.17 4.76 -23.40
C LYS A 81 -19.94 4.29 -22.17
N PHE A 82 -19.49 3.18 -21.57
CA PHE A 82 -19.87 2.84 -20.22
C PHE A 82 -19.23 3.83 -19.25
N ARG A 83 -20.01 4.46 -18.37
CA ARG A 83 -19.55 5.43 -17.37
C ARG A 83 -19.16 4.69 -16.09
N TYR A 84 -17.86 4.49 -15.89
CA TYR A 84 -17.35 3.79 -14.71
C TYR A 84 -17.49 4.65 -13.46
N GLN A 85 -18.12 4.10 -12.42
CA GLN A 85 -18.30 4.75 -11.13
C GLN A 85 -17.29 4.21 -10.12
N PHE A 86 -16.37 5.04 -9.69
CA PHE A 86 -15.46 4.69 -8.60
C PHE A 86 -16.18 4.78 -7.27
N LYS A 87 -16.40 3.65 -6.61
CA LYS A 87 -16.75 3.64 -5.19
C LYS A 87 -15.48 3.87 -4.37
N ARG A 88 -15.37 5.04 -3.77
CA ARG A 88 -14.32 5.36 -2.82
C ARG A 88 -14.81 5.01 -1.43
N ASN A 89 -14.51 3.80 -0.99
CA ASN A 89 -14.84 3.36 0.36
C ASN A 89 -13.58 3.44 1.22
N VAL A 90 -13.71 4.02 2.42
CA VAL A 90 -12.71 3.94 3.47
C VAL A 90 -13.27 3.00 4.52
N THR A 91 -12.52 1.97 4.85
CA THR A 91 -12.88 1.00 5.88
C THR A 91 -11.75 0.87 6.88
N THR A 92 -12.07 0.60 8.13
CA THR A 92 -11.06 0.25 9.13
C THR A 92 -10.48 -1.12 8.80
N MET A 93 -9.17 -1.18 8.59
CA MET A 93 -8.45 -2.44 8.38
C MET A 93 -8.06 -3.07 9.71
N VAL A 94 -7.48 -2.27 10.62
CA VAL A 94 -6.89 -2.71 11.90
C VAL A 94 -7.32 -1.76 13.00
N GLY A 95 -7.54 -2.30 14.20
CA GLY A 95 -7.89 -1.54 15.38
C GLY A 95 -9.39 -1.43 15.63
N GLN A 96 -9.74 -1.02 16.84
CA GLN A 96 -11.12 -0.89 17.31
C GLN A 96 -11.46 0.56 17.62
N HIS A 97 -12.61 1.01 17.13
CA HIS A 97 -13.09 2.36 17.40
C HIS A 97 -13.26 2.61 18.92
N GLY A 98 -12.67 3.71 19.41
CA GLY A 98 -12.75 4.10 20.82
C GLY A 98 -11.90 3.28 21.79
N MET A 99 -11.14 2.31 21.29
CA MET A 99 -10.26 1.45 22.12
C MET A 99 -8.81 1.78 21.86
N ASN A 100 -8.19 2.51 22.78
CA ASN A 100 -6.75 2.79 22.74
C ASN A 100 -5.99 1.70 23.50
N GLY A 101 -4.82 1.33 22.99
CA GLY A 101 -3.96 0.34 23.64
C GLY A 101 -2.90 -0.21 22.70
N ARG A 102 -2.06 -1.09 23.21
CA ARG A 102 -1.06 -1.79 22.42
C ARG A 102 -1.22 -3.28 22.65
N GLU A 103 -2.20 -3.86 21.97
CA GLU A 103 -2.47 -5.30 22.05
C GLU A 103 -2.31 -5.89 20.65
N ASP A 104 -1.50 -6.94 20.57
CA ASP A 104 -1.32 -7.75 19.38
C ASP A 104 -2.49 -8.73 19.21
N GLY A 105 -2.66 -9.30 18.02
CA GLY A 105 -3.71 -10.26 17.71
C GLY A 105 -4.36 -9.99 16.37
N SER A 106 -5.53 -10.56 16.15
CA SER A 106 -6.25 -10.40 14.90
C SER A 106 -6.56 -8.92 14.59
N TYR A 107 -6.74 -8.58 13.32
CA TYR A 107 -7.08 -7.21 12.89
C TYR A 107 -8.27 -6.63 13.65
N ALA A 108 -9.27 -7.46 13.96
CA ALA A 108 -10.47 -7.04 14.67
C ALA A 108 -10.25 -6.86 16.18
N ASN A 109 -9.30 -7.57 16.79
CA ASN A 109 -9.09 -7.58 18.23
C ASN A 109 -7.87 -6.78 18.69
N SER A 110 -6.96 -6.48 17.77
CA SER A 110 -5.77 -5.68 18.09
C SER A 110 -6.16 -4.26 18.51
N LYS A 111 -5.35 -3.67 19.39
CA LYS A 111 -5.48 -2.28 19.79
C LYS A 111 -4.26 -1.49 19.36
N LEU A 112 -4.50 -0.28 18.85
CA LEU A 112 -3.49 0.68 18.44
C LEU A 112 -3.59 1.90 19.38
N GLN A 113 -2.46 2.50 19.70
CA GLN A 113 -2.46 3.66 20.59
C GLN A 113 -2.46 4.96 19.79
N ARG A 114 -1.42 5.20 19.01
CA ARG A 114 -1.28 6.38 18.12
C ARG A 114 -0.43 6.00 16.93
N THR A 115 -1.03 5.52 15.89
CA THR A 115 -0.32 5.22 14.64
C THR A 115 0.12 6.51 13.98
N TRP A 116 1.43 6.70 13.85
CA TRP A 116 2.02 7.93 13.35
C TRP A 116 2.44 7.85 11.88
N PHE A 117 3.08 6.77 11.50
CA PHE A 117 3.57 6.55 10.15
C PHE A 117 3.40 5.09 9.75
N LEU A 118 3.13 4.85 8.49
CA LEU A 118 3.01 3.51 7.94
C LEU A 118 3.57 3.43 6.52
N LEU A 119 4.00 2.24 6.13
CA LEU A 119 4.36 1.89 4.76
C LEU A 119 4.07 0.41 4.52
N THR A 120 4.08 0.01 3.26
CA THR A 120 3.90 -1.39 2.87
C THR A 120 5.16 -1.94 2.21
N ASP A 121 5.46 -3.21 2.44
CA ASP A 121 6.46 -3.92 1.66
C ASP A 121 5.87 -4.51 0.36
N LYS A 122 6.74 -5.11 -0.44
CA LYS A 122 6.37 -5.76 -1.71
C LYS A 122 5.38 -6.91 -1.57
N ASP A 123 5.30 -7.50 -0.37
CA ASP A 123 4.43 -8.63 -0.06
C ASP A 123 3.08 -8.19 0.53
N GLY A 124 2.84 -6.87 0.63
CA GLY A 124 1.62 -6.30 1.17
C GLY A 124 1.55 -6.25 2.70
N THR A 125 2.66 -6.54 3.40
CA THR A 125 2.77 -6.34 4.85
C THR A 125 2.77 -4.85 5.16
N VAL A 126 1.92 -4.41 6.07
CA VAL A 126 1.90 -3.03 6.55
C VAL A 126 2.77 -2.91 7.78
N PHE A 127 3.86 -2.15 7.69
CA PHE A 127 4.69 -1.76 8.83
C PHE A 127 4.25 -0.39 9.33
N PHE A 128 4.18 -0.20 10.63
CA PHE A 128 3.77 1.07 11.19
C PHE A 128 4.44 1.35 12.54
N VAL A 129 4.54 2.63 12.84
CA VAL A 129 4.99 3.14 14.13
C VAL A 129 3.77 3.46 14.97
N ASP A 130 3.69 2.83 16.14
CA ASP A 130 2.63 3.05 17.11
C ASP A 130 3.18 3.81 18.32
N GLU A 131 2.61 5.00 18.57
CA GLU A 131 3.01 5.95 19.61
C GLU A 131 4.46 6.46 19.52
N GLY A 132 4.81 7.06 18.37
CA GLY A 132 6.14 7.64 18.11
C GLY A 132 6.38 9.05 18.62
N ARG A 133 5.43 9.74 19.25
CA ARG A 133 5.58 11.16 19.56
C ARG A 133 5.89 11.48 21.01
N GLY A 134 7.12 11.96 21.23
CA GLY A 134 7.44 13.01 22.21
C GLY A 134 7.38 12.66 23.70
N GLN A 135 7.14 11.43 24.06
CA GLN A 135 7.31 10.96 25.42
C GLN A 135 8.18 9.70 25.36
N THR A 136 9.35 9.86 25.88
CA THR A 136 10.34 8.82 26.10
C THR A 136 9.71 7.47 26.45
N GLN A 137 10.07 6.41 25.67
CA GLN A 137 9.92 5.01 26.02
C GLN A 137 8.62 4.27 25.68
N ASN A 138 7.71 4.84 24.87
CA ASN A 138 6.46 4.15 24.56
C ASN A 138 6.22 3.84 23.08
N GLY A 139 7.15 4.10 22.18
CA GLY A 139 7.01 3.79 20.76
C GLY A 139 7.19 2.30 20.46
N ALA A 140 6.57 1.82 19.40
CA ALA A 140 6.75 0.49 18.89
C ALA A 140 6.80 0.48 17.36
N LEU A 141 7.64 -0.40 16.82
CA LEU A 141 7.53 -0.85 15.45
C LEU A 141 6.62 -2.07 15.42
N ARG A 142 5.56 -2.00 14.64
CA ARG A 142 4.58 -3.08 14.52
C ARG A 142 4.32 -3.40 13.06
N ARG A 143 3.82 -4.60 12.79
CA ARG A 143 3.37 -4.99 11.46
C ARG A 143 1.99 -5.61 11.47
N ALA A 144 1.25 -5.41 10.38
CA ALA A 144 -0.02 -6.07 10.11
C ALA A 144 0.14 -6.93 8.85
N ARG A 145 -0.07 -8.23 9.00
CA ARG A 145 0.09 -9.21 7.93
C ARG A 145 -0.85 -10.41 8.15
N ASN A 146 -1.46 -10.91 7.08
CA ASN A 146 -2.28 -12.14 7.10
C ASN A 146 -3.38 -12.15 8.17
N GLY A 147 -4.00 -11.00 8.45
CA GLY A 147 -5.07 -10.90 9.43
C GLY A 147 -4.62 -10.67 10.88
N GLU A 148 -3.31 -10.64 11.14
CA GLU A 148 -2.72 -10.49 12.47
C GLU A 148 -1.86 -9.22 12.57
N VAL A 149 -1.83 -8.64 13.76
CA VAL A 149 -0.94 -7.54 14.15
C VAL A 149 0.04 -8.05 15.19
N GLU A 150 1.31 -7.74 15.01
CA GLU A 150 2.35 -8.07 15.96
C GLU A 150 3.30 -6.90 16.21
N THR A 151 3.81 -6.82 17.42
CA THR A 151 4.85 -5.87 17.82
C THR A 151 6.22 -6.49 17.56
N LEU A 152 7.01 -5.85 16.71
CA LEU A 152 8.37 -6.28 16.35
C LEU A 152 9.41 -5.76 17.33
N VAL A 153 9.35 -4.46 17.62
CA VAL A 153 10.27 -3.77 18.52
C VAL A 153 9.48 -2.81 19.38
N GLN A 154 9.76 -2.83 20.68
CA GLN A 154 9.18 -1.89 21.65
C GLN A 154 10.26 -1.02 22.27
N CYS A 155 9.96 0.25 22.47
CA CYS A 155 10.84 1.15 23.23
C CYS A 155 10.90 0.69 24.68
N SER A 156 12.05 0.19 25.10
CA SER A 156 12.29 -0.19 26.48
C SER A 156 13.71 0.12 26.92
N SER A 157 14.68 -0.08 26.06
CA SER A 157 16.10 0.19 26.25
C SER A 157 16.83 0.07 24.91
N GLY A 158 18.01 0.64 24.81
CA GLY A 158 18.83 0.56 23.60
C GLY A 158 18.50 1.63 22.57
N PRO A 159 18.86 1.42 21.30
CA PRO A 159 18.82 2.47 20.28
C PRO A 159 17.41 2.82 19.77
N PHE A 160 16.38 2.05 20.10
CA PHE A 160 15.01 2.31 19.69
C PHE A 160 14.24 3.09 20.76
N GLN A 161 13.93 4.36 20.55
CA GLN A 161 13.34 5.23 21.57
C GLN A 161 12.06 5.95 21.14
N SER A 162 12.13 6.79 20.12
CA SER A 162 11.00 7.63 19.69
C SER A 162 10.85 7.60 18.17
N PRO A 163 10.42 6.48 17.59
CA PRO A 163 10.33 6.33 16.14
C PRO A 163 9.30 7.28 15.54
N THR A 164 9.61 7.86 14.37
CA THR A 164 8.76 8.86 13.70
C THR A 164 8.39 8.49 12.27
N CYS A 165 9.35 8.09 11.45
CA CYS A 165 9.13 7.72 10.06
C CYS A 165 9.80 6.40 9.72
N LEU A 166 9.34 5.77 8.64
CA LEU A 166 9.83 4.53 8.09
C LEU A 166 10.19 4.71 6.61
N ALA A 167 11.24 4.06 6.14
CA ALA A 167 11.53 3.94 4.71
C ALA A 167 12.29 2.64 4.44
N PHE A 168 11.97 1.94 3.36
CA PHE A 168 12.70 0.77 2.93
C PHE A 168 13.89 1.12 2.03
N SER A 169 14.94 0.29 2.10
CA SER A 169 15.94 0.19 1.04
C SER A 169 15.28 -0.23 -0.30
N PRO A 170 15.92 0.01 -1.46
CA PRO A 170 15.35 -0.34 -2.76
C PRO A 170 14.96 -1.82 -2.92
N ASP A 171 15.75 -2.73 -2.33
CA ASP A 171 15.50 -4.17 -2.29
C ASP A 171 14.48 -4.59 -1.23
N GLN A 172 14.13 -3.66 -0.32
CA GLN A 172 13.28 -3.86 0.84
C GLN A 172 13.80 -4.87 1.87
N ASP A 173 15.09 -5.08 1.90
CA ASP A 173 15.73 -5.94 2.90
C ASP A 173 16.13 -5.18 4.16
N THR A 174 16.22 -3.85 4.09
CA THR A 174 16.46 -2.97 5.23
C THR A 174 15.31 -1.99 5.41
N LEU A 175 14.78 -1.92 6.62
CA LEU A 175 13.80 -0.92 7.06
C LEU A 175 14.51 0.11 7.93
N TYR A 176 14.66 1.31 7.39
CA TYR A 176 15.18 2.46 8.12
C TYR A 176 14.07 3.12 8.93
N ILE A 177 14.43 3.61 10.11
CA ILE A 177 13.52 4.23 11.07
C ILE A 177 14.15 5.53 11.57
N SER A 178 13.48 6.65 11.37
CA SER A 178 13.91 7.90 11.99
C SER A 178 13.36 8.01 13.40
N GLN A 179 14.10 8.70 14.27
CA GLN A 179 13.74 8.88 15.66
C GLN A 179 13.79 10.35 16.06
N TYR A 180 12.83 10.74 16.89
CA TYR A 180 12.84 12.03 17.55
C TYR A 180 13.69 11.92 18.82
N SER A 181 15.01 11.92 18.67
CA SER A 181 15.91 11.96 19.82
C SER A 181 16.32 13.39 20.12
N TYR A 182 16.15 13.80 21.36
CA TYR A 182 16.72 15.04 21.88
C TYR A 182 18.10 14.71 22.44
N THR A 183 19.13 15.07 21.74
CA THR A 183 20.47 15.11 22.33
C THR A 183 20.63 16.46 23.03
N ASP A 184 20.90 16.45 24.35
CA ASP A 184 21.29 17.63 25.07
C ASP A 184 22.64 18.17 24.57
N GLU A 185 22.99 19.39 24.98
CA GLU A 185 24.21 20.05 24.54
C GLU A 185 25.50 19.31 24.91
N GLU A 186 25.45 18.42 25.88
CA GLU A 186 26.59 17.71 26.43
C GLU A 186 26.90 16.38 25.68
N ASN A 187 26.07 16.00 24.71
CA ASN A 187 26.28 14.81 23.86
C ASN A 187 26.47 13.49 24.63
N THR A 188 25.87 13.39 25.80
CA THR A 188 26.04 12.23 26.70
C THR A 188 25.14 11.05 26.38
N LYS A 189 24.15 11.22 25.49
CA LYS A 189 23.23 10.16 25.08
C LYS A 189 23.69 9.48 23.80
N THR A 190 23.62 8.17 23.82
CA THR A 190 24.03 7.27 22.75
C THR A 190 22.99 7.08 21.64
N ASP A 191 22.07 8.02 21.50
CA ASP A 191 20.90 7.84 20.66
C ASP A 191 21.20 8.13 19.19
N PHE A 192 20.76 7.25 18.32
CA PHE A 192 20.84 7.42 16.88
C PHE A 192 19.62 8.16 16.36
N ASN A 193 19.81 9.06 15.39
CA ASN A 193 18.72 9.73 14.69
C ASN A 193 18.05 8.80 13.67
N ILE A 194 18.86 7.98 13.02
CA ILE A 194 18.41 6.95 12.11
C ILE A 194 18.92 5.60 12.62
N ILE A 195 18.01 4.67 12.76
CA ILE A 195 18.27 3.27 13.08
C ILE A 195 17.71 2.40 11.95
N TYR A 196 18.04 1.13 11.96
CA TYR A 196 17.49 0.18 11.00
C TYR A 196 17.32 -1.21 11.58
N VAL A 197 16.44 -1.95 10.93
CA VAL A 197 16.21 -3.38 11.14
C VAL A 197 16.25 -4.07 9.78
N THR A 198 16.58 -5.36 9.76
CA THR A 198 16.74 -6.11 8.50
C THR A 198 15.70 -7.22 8.38
N ARG A 199 15.37 -7.58 7.14
CA ARG A 199 14.48 -8.71 6.82
C ARG A 199 15.06 -10.03 7.32
N GLU A 200 16.36 -10.25 7.13
CA GLU A 200 17.06 -11.43 7.62
C GLU A 200 16.93 -11.59 9.14
N GLY A 201 17.05 -10.48 9.90
CA GLY A 201 16.81 -10.44 11.35
C GLY A 201 15.33 -10.39 11.74
N GLY A 202 14.39 -10.67 10.84
CA GLY A 202 12.93 -10.64 11.12
C GLY A 202 12.39 -9.26 11.47
N PHE A 203 13.15 -8.20 11.21
CA PHE A 203 12.85 -6.80 11.56
C PHE A 203 12.79 -6.54 13.07
N VAL A 204 13.52 -7.30 13.88
CA VAL A 204 13.53 -7.14 15.36
C VAL A 204 14.87 -6.66 15.91
N ASP A 205 15.99 -6.95 15.22
CA ASP A 205 17.33 -6.56 15.66
C ASP A 205 17.64 -5.13 15.26
N VAL A 206 17.54 -4.21 16.22
CA VAL A 206 17.74 -2.78 15.98
C VAL A 206 19.21 -2.41 15.99
N ARG A 207 19.64 -1.72 14.94
CA ARG A 207 21.01 -1.23 14.76
C ARG A 207 21.00 0.27 14.49
N GLY A 208 22.00 0.99 15.01
CA GLY A 208 22.18 2.40 14.74
C GLY A 208 22.80 2.64 13.35
N LEU A 209 22.33 3.63 12.62
CA LEU A 209 22.92 4.05 11.34
C LEU A 209 23.74 5.31 11.51
N CYS A 210 23.13 6.41 11.95
CA CYS A 210 23.83 7.68 12.09
C CYS A 210 23.31 8.53 13.23
N ARG A 211 24.15 9.47 13.66
CA ARG A 211 23.85 10.52 14.63
C ARG A 211 24.06 11.87 14.00
N ALA A 212 23.10 12.76 14.13
CA ALA A 212 23.26 14.16 13.80
C ALA A 212 23.09 14.99 15.06
N LYS A 213 24.03 15.88 15.34
CA LYS A 213 24.02 16.69 16.56
C LYS A 213 22.79 17.63 16.59
N LYS A 214 22.10 17.70 17.74
CA LYS A 214 20.97 18.61 18.01
C LYS A 214 19.79 18.48 17.04
N VAL A 215 19.55 17.28 16.52
CA VAL A 215 18.55 17.06 15.46
C VAL A 215 17.48 16.08 15.91
N GLY A 216 16.26 16.59 16.14
CA GLY A 216 15.07 15.74 16.24
C GLY A 216 14.56 15.40 14.84
N THR A 217 14.70 14.15 14.40
CA THR A 217 14.37 13.74 13.03
C THR A 217 12.88 13.46 12.91
N THR A 218 12.23 14.05 11.91
CA THR A 218 10.79 13.91 11.69
C THR A 218 10.40 13.38 10.32
N GLY A 219 11.32 13.40 9.36
CA GLY A 219 11.11 12.90 8.02
C GLY A 219 12.25 12.01 7.57
N LEU A 220 11.95 11.01 6.77
CA LEU A 220 12.90 10.02 6.25
C LEU A 220 12.50 9.63 4.83
N ALA A 221 13.47 9.55 3.94
CA ALA A 221 13.30 9.05 2.59
C ALA A 221 14.54 8.28 2.14
N VAL A 222 14.33 7.27 1.30
CA VAL A 222 15.41 6.52 0.66
C VAL A 222 15.26 6.66 -0.84
N HIS A 223 16.36 7.00 -1.53
CA HIS A 223 16.33 7.10 -2.99
C HIS A 223 16.10 5.73 -3.62
N PRO A 224 15.06 5.57 -4.48
CA PRO A 224 14.59 4.23 -4.90
C PRO A 224 15.55 3.45 -5.80
N LYS A 225 16.59 4.12 -6.34
CA LYS A 225 17.60 3.48 -7.20
C LYS A 225 18.96 3.39 -6.53
N THR A 226 19.38 4.45 -5.83
CA THR A 226 20.74 4.53 -5.26
C THR A 226 20.83 4.02 -3.83
N GLY A 227 19.71 3.97 -3.10
CA GLY A 227 19.68 3.61 -1.69
C GLY A 227 20.16 4.71 -0.75
N GLU A 228 20.47 5.91 -1.26
CA GLU A 228 20.86 7.05 -0.44
C GLU A 228 19.74 7.41 0.57
N VAL A 229 20.15 7.62 1.82
CA VAL A 229 19.21 7.92 2.91
C VAL A 229 19.21 9.42 3.17
N PHE A 230 18.02 10.02 3.12
CA PHE A 230 17.77 11.43 3.41
C PHE A 230 16.85 11.57 4.61
N PHE A 231 17.12 12.55 5.46
CA PHE A 231 16.26 12.84 6.60
C PHE A 231 16.20 14.34 6.88
N CYS A 232 15.15 14.79 7.56
CA CYS A 232 14.98 16.18 7.87
C CYS A 232 14.65 16.40 9.34
N ASN A 233 14.92 17.63 9.81
CA ASN A 233 14.60 18.10 11.13
C ASN A 233 13.60 19.26 11.06
N LYS A 234 12.51 19.13 11.81
CA LYS A 234 11.49 20.15 11.91
C LYS A 234 12.00 21.45 12.56
N GLY A 235 12.98 21.37 13.48
CA GLY A 235 13.47 22.51 14.26
C GLY A 235 14.48 23.37 13.51
N THR A 236 15.31 22.79 12.64
CA THR A 236 16.39 23.50 11.94
C THR A 236 16.07 23.85 10.49
N GLY A 237 15.07 23.17 9.89
CA GLY A 237 14.71 23.37 8.48
C GLY A 237 15.72 22.79 7.49
N TYR A 238 16.65 21.94 7.93
CA TYR A 238 17.66 21.33 7.06
C TYR A 238 17.22 19.94 6.57
N ILE A 239 17.68 19.58 5.37
CA ILE A 239 17.66 18.22 4.83
C ILE A 239 19.09 17.70 4.90
N TYR A 240 19.23 16.53 5.47
CA TYR A 240 20.51 15.82 5.63
C TYR A 240 20.56 14.63 4.69
N ARG A 241 21.75 14.29 4.21
CA ARG A 241 22.04 13.06 3.50
C ARG A 241 23.02 12.25 4.34
N TYR A 242 22.82 10.95 4.44
CA TYR A 242 23.78 10.04 5.05
C TYR A 242 24.82 9.64 4.01
N ASP A 243 26.07 10.00 4.25
CA ASP A 243 27.19 9.75 3.32
C ASP A 243 28.05 8.54 3.72
N GLY A 244 27.59 7.74 4.68
CA GLY A 244 28.34 6.60 5.22
C GLY A 244 28.97 6.89 6.59
N PRO A 245 29.59 5.88 7.22
CA PRO A 245 30.32 6.09 8.47
C PRO A 245 31.52 6.98 8.21
N GLU A 246 31.71 8.01 9.03
CA GLU A 246 32.99 8.71 9.09
C GLU A 246 33.99 7.75 9.71
N TYR A 247 34.99 7.37 8.95
CA TYR A 247 36.20 6.74 9.48
C TYR A 247 37.14 7.86 9.90
N GLU A 248 37.28 8.07 11.23
CA GLU A 248 38.40 8.85 11.78
C GLU A 248 39.74 8.08 11.70
#